data_a8d1da7bd4b1a87fe21fefed31aa99fb
#
_entry.id   a8d1da7bd4b1a87fe21fefed31aa99fb
#
_cell.length_a   1.000
_cell.length_b   1.000
_cell.length_c   1.000
_cell.angle_alpha   90.00
_cell.angle_beta   90.00
_cell.angle_gamma   90.00
#
_symmetry.space_group_name_H-M   'P 1'
#
loop_
_entity.id
_entity.type
_entity.pdbx_description
1 polymer ?
#
loop_
_entity_poly.entity_id
_entity_poly.type
_entity_poly.pdbx_seq_one_letter_code
_entity_poly.pdbx_strand_id
1 'polypeptide(L)'
;VAKAQDILKYKRSFWKKLGDEISDKIRVDTISGKDVKGKAFKPYKTHPPFWFSKKVKGKTISIYAEDYKTRKGRGGMKRQSSTSIKPDLQLTGDMMRNLQTRGATADGVTIGWSGTLAQRVQWNDDMGRTVTSTAQPLSDKIEKWAINQLGRITDANIKKYASKPINFKIGR
;
A
#
# COMPACT_ATOMS: atom_id res chain seq x y z
N VAL A 1 10.37 25.47 29.39
CA VAL A 1 9.02 24.85 29.19
C VAL A 1 8.96 24.35 27.77
N ALA A 2 8.79 23.04 27.56
CA ALA A 2 8.59 22.48 26.21
C ALA A 2 7.32 23.10 25.61
N LYS A 3 7.44 23.65 24.39
CA LYS A 3 6.25 24.15 23.69
C LYS A 3 5.34 22.96 23.35
N ALA A 4 4.03 23.14 23.45
CA ALA A 4 3.07 22.08 23.10
C ALA A 4 3.34 21.47 21.69
N GLN A 5 3.86 22.27 20.78
CA GLN A 5 4.31 21.86 19.45
C GLN A 5 5.45 20.82 19.48
N ASP A 6 6.30 20.79 20.53
CA ASP A 6 7.40 19.83 20.63
C ASP A 6 6.92 18.43 21.03
N ILE A 7 5.78 18.34 21.68
CA ILE A 7 5.12 17.07 22.05
C ILE A 7 4.56 16.38 20.80
N LEU A 8 4.14 17.15 19.80
CA LEU A 8 3.53 16.67 18.57
C LEU A 8 4.54 16.47 17.42
N LYS A 9 5.81 16.86 17.63
CA LYS A 9 6.87 16.64 16.65
C LYS A 9 7.38 15.21 16.72
N TYR A 10 7.17 14.50 15.63
CA TYR A 10 7.68 13.15 15.48
C TYR A 10 8.98 13.16 14.67
N LYS A 11 9.92 12.27 15.02
CA LYS A 11 11.15 12.11 14.23
C LYS A 11 10.80 11.53 12.84
N ARG A 12 11.55 11.93 11.81
CA ARG A 12 11.45 11.36 10.45
C ARG A 12 11.49 9.82 10.45
N SER A 13 12.30 9.22 11.34
CA SER A 13 12.38 7.76 11.50
C SER A 13 11.07 7.13 11.95
N PHE A 14 10.30 7.84 12.78
CA PHE A 14 8.96 7.39 13.18
C PHE A 14 8.01 7.34 11.98
N TRP A 15 7.95 8.44 11.21
CA TRP A 15 7.10 8.50 10.03
C TRP A 15 7.48 7.45 8.99
N LYS A 16 8.80 7.22 8.81
CA LYS A 16 9.27 6.16 7.92
C LYS A 16 8.77 4.78 8.37
N LYS A 17 8.94 4.44 9.65
CA LYS A 17 8.45 3.17 10.21
C LYS A 17 6.94 3.02 10.06
N LEU A 18 6.18 4.08 10.36
CA LEU A 18 4.73 4.08 10.18
C LEU A 18 4.35 3.84 8.71
N GLY A 19 5.04 4.48 7.77
CA GLY A 19 4.82 4.28 6.33
C GLY A 19 5.12 2.86 5.88
N ASP A 20 6.18 2.25 6.38
CA ASP A 20 6.55 0.86 6.09
C ASP A 20 5.45 -0.10 6.61
N GLU A 21 4.98 0.09 7.85
CA GLU A 21 3.90 -0.72 8.42
C GLU A 21 2.55 -0.54 7.71
N ILE A 22 2.19 0.68 7.30
CA ILE A 22 0.99 0.94 6.49
C ILE A 22 1.13 0.25 5.13
N SER A 23 2.31 0.34 4.49
CA SER A 23 2.57 -0.33 3.22
C SER A 23 2.39 -1.85 3.33
N ASP A 24 2.86 -2.45 4.42
CA ASP A 24 2.70 -3.88 4.67
C ASP A 24 1.23 -4.27 4.88
N LYS A 25 0.45 -3.46 5.58
CA LYS A 25 -0.99 -3.70 5.72
C LYS A 25 -1.74 -3.60 4.41
N ILE A 26 -1.45 -2.57 3.61
CA ILE A 26 -2.04 -2.43 2.27
C ILE A 26 -1.69 -3.64 1.42
N ARG A 27 -0.44 -4.11 1.48
CA ARG A 27 0.02 -5.30 0.77
C ARG A 27 -0.77 -6.54 1.18
N VAL A 28 -0.93 -6.79 2.47
CA VAL A 28 -1.67 -7.94 3.00
C VAL A 28 -3.14 -7.89 2.59
N ASP A 29 -3.80 -6.74 2.74
CA ASP A 29 -5.21 -6.58 2.37
C ASP A 29 -5.40 -6.77 0.85
N THR A 30 -4.53 -6.18 0.02
CA THR A 30 -4.56 -6.33 -1.45
C THR A 30 -4.35 -7.78 -1.89
N ILE A 31 -3.38 -8.48 -1.31
CA ILE A 31 -3.11 -9.90 -1.58
C ILE A 31 -4.31 -10.77 -1.19
N SER A 32 -5.00 -10.41 -0.13
CA SER A 32 -6.23 -11.09 0.28
C SER A 32 -7.47 -10.73 -0.56
N GLY A 33 -7.30 -9.89 -1.59
CA GLY A 33 -8.36 -9.52 -2.52
C GLY A 33 -9.25 -8.39 -2.04
N LYS A 34 -8.77 -7.52 -1.16
CA LYS A 34 -9.52 -6.40 -0.59
C LYS A 34 -8.99 -5.06 -1.07
N ASP A 35 -9.91 -4.13 -1.26
CA ASP A 35 -9.59 -2.73 -1.54
C ASP A 35 -9.21 -1.95 -0.26
N VAL A 36 -8.88 -0.67 -0.42
CA VAL A 36 -8.53 0.24 0.70
C VAL A 36 -9.63 0.38 1.75
N LYS A 37 -10.88 0.10 1.41
CA LYS A 37 -12.03 0.12 2.31
C LYS A 37 -12.32 -1.24 2.94
N GLY A 38 -11.48 -2.25 2.66
CA GLY A 38 -11.67 -3.62 3.12
C GLY A 38 -12.74 -4.40 2.35
N LYS A 39 -13.30 -3.86 1.27
CA LYS A 39 -14.25 -4.55 0.40
C LYS A 39 -13.52 -5.48 -0.57
N ALA A 40 -14.16 -6.59 -0.93
CA ALA A 40 -13.62 -7.47 -1.94
C ALA A 40 -13.48 -6.75 -3.29
N PHE A 41 -12.36 -6.97 -4.00
CA PHE A 41 -12.19 -6.44 -5.34
C PHE A 41 -13.25 -6.98 -6.30
N LYS A 42 -13.63 -6.14 -7.28
CA LYS A 42 -14.48 -6.61 -8.39
C LYS A 42 -13.81 -7.81 -9.08
N PRO A 43 -14.58 -8.85 -9.42
CA PRO A 43 -14.06 -10.03 -10.10
C PRO A 43 -13.30 -9.68 -11.38
N TYR A 44 -12.40 -10.56 -11.80
CA TYR A 44 -11.81 -10.44 -13.13
C TYR A 44 -12.90 -10.55 -14.20
N LYS A 45 -12.81 -9.68 -15.22
CA LYS A 45 -13.69 -9.79 -16.38
C LYS A 45 -13.39 -11.09 -17.14
N THR A 46 -14.42 -11.78 -17.53
CA THR A 46 -14.32 -12.99 -18.35
C THR A 46 -14.34 -12.65 -19.84
N HIS A 47 -14.82 -11.46 -20.22
CA HIS A 47 -14.88 -10.97 -21.59
C HIS A 47 -14.46 -9.51 -21.71
N PRO A 48 -13.86 -9.07 -22.83
CA PRO A 48 -13.39 -9.88 -23.94
C PRO A 48 -12.21 -10.79 -23.54
N PRO A 49 -12.03 -11.88 -24.28
CA PRO A 49 -10.91 -12.79 -24.05
C PRO A 49 -9.56 -12.10 -24.29
N PHE A 50 -8.54 -12.53 -23.58
CA PHE A 50 -7.18 -12.05 -23.79
C PHE A 50 -6.50 -12.83 -24.91
N TRP A 51 -5.82 -12.11 -25.79
CA TRP A 51 -4.94 -12.70 -26.78
C TRP A 51 -3.54 -12.87 -26.19
N PHE A 52 -3.07 -14.08 -26.19
CA PHE A 52 -1.69 -14.39 -25.80
C PHE A 52 -0.89 -14.66 -27.06
N SER A 53 0.32 -14.15 -27.11
CA SER A 53 1.24 -14.44 -28.19
C SER A 53 2.23 -15.54 -27.80
N LYS A 54 2.48 -16.45 -28.71
CA LYS A 54 3.48 -17.52 -28.59
C LYS A 54 4.47 -17.42 -29.73
N LYS A 55 5.76 -17.60 -29.46
CA LYS A 55 6.75 -17.76 -30.50
C LYS A 55 6.76 -19.21 -30.97
N VAL A 56 6.50 -19.42 -32.26
CA VAL A 56 6.58 -20.72 -32.92
C VAL A 56 7.49 -20.57 -34.11
N LYS A 57 8.59 -21.32 -34.17
CA LYS A 57 9.60 -21.28 -35.24
C LYS A 57 10.07 -19.83 -35.52
N GLY A 58 10.39 -19.05 -34.48
CA GLY A 58 10.86 -17.68 -34.62
C GLY A 58 9.78 -16.62 -34.88
N LYS A 59 8.59 -16.99 -35.30
CA LYS A 59 7.46 -16.07 -35.56
C LYS A 59 6.59 -15.92 -34.30
N THR A 60 6.13 -14.71 -34.03
CA THR A 60 5.16 -14.46 -32.96
C THR A 60 3.76 -14.70 -33.52
N ILE A 61 3.05 -15.68 -32.96
CA ILE A 61 1.67 -15.99 -33.31
C ILE A 61 0.78 -15.53 -32.16
N SER A 62 -0.24 -14.75 -32.44
CA SER A 62 -1.29 -14.46 -31.46
C SER A 62 -2.22 -15.67 -31.40
N ILE A 63 -2.35 -16.23 -30.21
CA ILE A 63 -3.24 -17.37 -29.96
C ILE A 63 -4.34 -16.85 -29.05
N TYR A 64 -5.60 -17.07 -29.46
CA TYR A 64 -6.70 -16.93 -28.52
C TYR A 64 -6.49 -17.95 -27.42
N ALA A 65 -6.42 -17.47 -26.24
CA ALA A 65 -6.30 -18.37 -25.12
C ALA A 65 -7.47 -18.23 -24.20
N GLU A 66 -7.91 -18.15 -23.34
CA GLU A 66 -8.99 -18.08 -22.38
C GLU A 66 -9.16 -16.66 -21.84
N ASP A 67 -10.20 -16.47 -21.09
CA ASP A 67 -10.29 -15.28 -20.26
C ASP A 67 -9.12 -15.23 -19.23
N TYR A 68 -8.81 -14.02 -18.78
CA TYR A 68 -7.68 -13.79 -17.89
C TYR A 68 -7.77 -14.62 -16.58
N LYS A 69 -8.99 -14.81 -16.05
CA LYS A 69 -9.23 -15.55 -14.81
C LYS A 69 -8.81 -17.02 -14.96
N THR A 70 -9.27 -17.67 -16.02
CA THR A 70 -8.95 -19.07 -16.31
C THR A 70 -7.45 -19.24 -16.57
N ARG A 71 -6.89 -18.36 -17.39
CA ARG A 71 -5.45 -18.40 -17.70
C ARG A 71 -4.58 -18.21 -16.46
N LYS A 72 -4.95 -17.25 -15.62
CA LYS A 72 -4.25 -17.03 -14.35
C LYS A 72 -4.36 -18.25 -13.43
N GLY A 73 -5.54 -18.83 -13.32
CA GLY A 73 -5.78 -20.01 -12.49
C GLY A 73 -4.94 -21.22 -12.86
N ARG A 74 -4.72 -21.44 -14.16
CA ARG A 74 -3.85 -22.53 -14.65
C ARG A 74 -2.36 -22.31 -14.37
N GLY A 75 -1.94 -21.09 -14.18
CA GLY A 75 -0.52 -20.77 -14.09
C GLY A 75 0.17 -20.76 -15.46
N GLY A 76 1.50 -20.76 -15.44
CA GLY A 76 2.32 -20.81 -16.65
C GLY A 76 2.48 -19.50 -17.42
N MET A 77 1.97 -18.38 -16.91
CA MET A 77 2.33 -17.06 -17.44
C MET A 77 3.74 -16.68 -16.98
N LYS A 78 4.48 -15.97 -17.85
CA LYS A 78 5.85 -15.58 -17.55
C LYS A 78 5.92 -14.80 -16.24
N ARG A 79 6.80 -15.25 -15.32
CA ARG A 79 7.00 -14.64 -13.98
C ARG A 79 5.73 -14.59 -13.12
N GLN A 80 4.82 -15.51 -13.32
CA GLN A 80 3.60 -15.56 -12.54
C GLN A 80 3.90 -15.92 -11.07
N SER A 81 3.41 -15.10 -10.14
CA SER A 81 3.59 -15.27 -8.69
C SER A 81 2.34 -15.74 -7.96
N SER A 82 1.19 -15.73 -8.63
CA SER A 82 -0.08 -16.15 -8.03
C SER A 82 -0.98 -16.81 -9.07
N THR A 83 -1.60 -17.92 -8.69
CA THR A 83 -2.65 -18.62 -9.45
C THR A 83 -4.06 -18.33 -8.94
N SER A 84 -4.20 -17.36 -8.01
CA SER A 84 -5.50 -17.00 -7.48
C SER A 84 -6.46 -16.53 -8.58
N ILE A 85 -7.62 -17.16 -8.66
CA ILE A 85 -8.73 -16.73 -9.52
C ILE A 85 -9.52 -15.56 -8.92
N LYS A 86 -9.29 -15.25 -7.65
CA LYS A 86 -9.76 -14.01 -7.02
C LYS A 86 -8.79 -12.87 -7.35
N PRO A 87 -9.28 -11.65 -7.56
CA PRO A 87 -8.40 -10.51 -7.79
C PRO A 87 -7.53 -10.27 -6.56
N ASP A 88 -6.24 -10.47 -6.71
CA ASP A 88 -5.21 -10.24 -5.70
C ASP A 88 -4.13 -9.24 -6.18
N LEU A 89 -4.32 -8.72 -7.39
CA LEU A 89 -3.42 -7.81 -8.10
C LEU A 89 -1.96 -8.31 -8.20
N GLN A 90 -1.77 -9.63 -8.13
CA GLN A 90 -0.47 -10.28 -8.06
C GLN A 90 -0.18 -11.18 -9.25
N LEU A 91 -0.22 -10.69 -10.49
CA LEU A 91 0.25 -11.54 -11.57
C LEU A 91 1.75 -11.87 -11.43
N THR A 92 2.60 -10.86 -11.34
CA THR A 92 4.05 -11.01 -11.15
C THR A 92 4.52 -10.65 -9.74
N GLY A 93 3.65 -10.11 -8.91
CA GLY A 93 3.97 -9.59 -7.58
C GLY A 93 4.75 -8.27 -7.58
N ASP A 94 5.19 -7.78 -8.74
CA ASP A 94 6.03 -6.57 -8.84
C ASP A 94 5.33 -5.34 -8.26
N MET A 95 4.02 -5.19 -8.49
CA MET A 95 3.25 -4.06 -7.98
C MET A 95 3.27 -4.02 -6.44
N MET A 96 3.07 -5.17 -5.78
CA MET A 96 3.08 -5.23 -4.32
C MET A 96 4.50 -5.09 -3.74
N ARG A 97 5.53 -5.61 -4.41
CA ARG A 97 6.93 -5.41 -3.99
C ARG A 97 7.40 -3.97 -4.13
N ASN A 98 6.88 -3.21 -5.08
CA ASN A 98 7.24 -1.82 -5.31
C ASN A 98 6.52 -0.82 -4.39
N LEU A 99 5.47 -1.26 -3.69
CA LEU A 99 4.80 -0.43 -2.69
C LEU A 99 5.73 -0.22 -1.50
N GLN A 100 6.08 1.03 -1.24
CA GLN A 100 7.00 1.38 -0.14
C GLN A 100 6.86 2.84 0.27
N THR A 101 7.50 3.19 1.37
CA THR A 101 7.70 4.57 1.79
C THR A 101 8.57 5.31 0.76
N ARG A 102 8.04 6.36 0.15
CA ARG A 102 8.72 7.20 -0.86
C ARG A 102 9.36 8.44 -0.25
N GLY A 103 8.82 8.94 0.83
CA GLY A 103 9.35 10.08 1.55
C GLY A 103 8.81 10.16 2.95
N ALA A 104 9.59 10.71 3.86
CA ALA A 104 9.18 11.00 5.22
C ALA A 104 9.76 12.35 5.65
N THR A 105 8.94 13.17 6.29
CA THR A 105 9.28 14.47 6.86
C THR A 105 9.09 14.44 8.38
N ALA A 106 9.16 15.60 9.04
CA ALA A 106 8.79 15.74 10.44
C ALA A 106 7.27 15.66 10.66
N ASP A 107 6.48 15.91 9.62
CA ASP A 107 5.03 16.10 9.72
C ASP A 107 4.23 14.97 9.04
N GLY A 108 4.91 14.08 8.32
CA GLY A 108 4.19 13.03 7.62
C GLY A 108 5.06 12.08 6.80
N VAL A 109 4.38 11.14 6.13
CA VAL A 109 4.98 10.13 5.28
C VAL A 109 4.20 10.00 3.98
N THR A 110 4.93 9.81 2.89
CA THR A 110 4.38 9.46 1.57
C THR A 110 4.68 8.00 1.28
N ILE A 111 3.65 7.23 0.96
CA ILE A 111 3.77 5.84 0.52
C ILE A 111 3.20 5.69 -0.89
N GLY A 112 3.71 4.74 -1.66
CA GLY A 112 3.22 4.53 -3.02
C GLY A 112 4.17 3.73 -3.91
N TRP A 113 3.92 3.84 -5.19
CA TRP A 113 4.63 3.16 -6.26
C TRP A 113 5.45 4.15 -7.08
N SER A 114 6.36 3.65 -7.91
CA SER A 114 7.13 4.45 -8.85
C SER A 114 7.07 3.89 -10.27
N GLY A 115 7.37 4.77 -11.23
CA GLY A 115 7.46 4.42 -12.65
C GLY A 115 6.17 3.81 -13.20
N THR A 116 6.32 2.85 -14.10
CA THR A 116 5.20 2.17 -14.77
C THR A 116 4.28 1.41 -13.82
N LEU A 117 4.74 1.10 -12.61
CA LEU A 117 3.92 0.42 -11.62
C LEU A 117 2.89 1.35 -10.99
N ALA A 118 3.19 2.63 -10.83
CA ALA A 118 2.22 3.64 -10.41
C ALA A 118 1.08 3.76 -11.43
N GLN A 119 1.40 3.75 -12.73
CA GLN A 119 0.38 3.76 -13.79
C GLN A 119 -0.50 2.51 -13.76
N ARG A 120 0.07 1.34 -13.48
CA ARG A 120 -0.72 0.10 -13.33
C ARG A 120 -1.68 0.16 -12.14
N VAL A 121 -1.30 0.82 -11.07
CA VAL A 121 -2.20 1.06 -9.93
C VAL A 121 -3.37 1.92 -10.38
N GLN A 122 -3.10 3.02 -11.09
CA GLN A 122 -4.16 3.87 -11.63
C GLN A 122 -5.14 3.09 -12.52
N TRP A 123 -4.64 2.25 -13.43
CA TRP A 123 -5.52 1.40 -14.25
C TRP A 123 -6.39 0.43 -13.43
N ASN A 124 -5.88 -0.07 -12.32
CA ASN A 124 -6.70 -0.89 -11.41
C ASN A 124 -7.76 -0.06 -10.70
N ASP A 125 -7.43 1.17 -10.28
CA ASP A 125 -8.39 2.11 -9.71
C ASP A 125 -9.52 2.43 -10.70
N ASP A 126 -9.18 2.72 -11.97
CA ASP A 126 -10.14 2.98 -13.05
C ASP A 126 -11.07 1.77 -13.30
N MET A 127 -10.56 0.56 -13.08
CA MET A 127 -11.37 -0.67 -13.12
C MET A 127 -12.17 -0.90 -11.83
N GLY A 128 -12.12 0.02 -10.86
CA GLY A 128 -12.78 -0.10 -9.57
C GLY A 128 -12.17 -1.13 -8.62
N ARG A 129 -10.85 -1.34 -8.73
CA ARG A 129 -10.03 -2.12 -7.80
C ARG A 129 -9.06 -1.21 -7.08
N THR A 130 -9.61 -0.33 -6.24
CA THR A 130 -8.85 0.74 -5.59
C THR A 130 -7.90 0.16 -4.54
N VAL A 131 -6.61 0.36 -4.75
CA VAL A 131 -5.55 -0.07 -3.82
C VAL A 131 -5.20 1.06 -2.87
N THR A 132 -4.95 2.25 -3.41
CA THR A 132 -4.90 3.51 -2.69
C THR A 132 -5.43 4.60 -3.62
N SER A 133 -6.03 5.62 -3.05
CA SER A 133 -6.43 6.80 -3.79
C SER A 133 -6.11 8.03 -2.96
N THR A 134 -5.56 9.06 -3.59
CA THR A 134 -5.41 10.37 -2.96
C THR A 134 -6.76 11.02 -2.64
N ALA A 135 -7.83 10.58 -3.31
CA ALA A 135 -9.19 11.08 -3.15
C ALA A 135 -10.07 10.21 -2.25
N GLN A 136 -9.58 9.07 -1.78
CA GLN A 136 -10.35 8.17 -0.92
C GLN A 136 -9.64 7.95 0.42
N PRO A 137 -10.39 7.95 1.53
CA PRO A 137 -9.81 7.61 2.83
C PRO A 137 -9.27 6.18 2.82
N LEU A 138 -8.24 5.93 3.59
CA LEU A 138 -7.77 4.58 3.91
C LEU A 138 -8.91 3.76 4.50
N SER A 139 -8.82 2.42 4.44
CA SER A 139 -9.82 1.61 5.12
C SER A 139 -9.83 1.95 6.61
N ASP A 140 -11.00 1.98 7.21
CA ASP A 140 -11.20 2.28 8.64
C ASP A 140 -10.25 1.47 9.54
N LYS A 141 -9.93 0.25 9.11
CA LYS A 141 -8.99 -0.62 9.81
C LYS A 141 -7.56 -0.08 9.81
N ILE A 142 -7.08 0.42 8.67
CA ILE A 142 -5.75 1.02 8.54
C ILE A 142 -5.71 2.34 9.29
N GLU A 143 -6.75 3.14 9.17
CA GLU A 143 -6.87 4.41 9.85
C GLU A 143 -6.89 4.25 11.38
N LYS A 144 -7.75 3.39 11.92
CA LYS A 144 -7.80 3.09 13.35
C LYS A 144 -6.47 2.56 13.87
N TRP A 145 -5.82 1.69 13.10
CA TRP A 145 -4.51 1.19 13.48
C TRP A 145 -3.46 2.32 13.52
N ALA A 146 -3.42 3.20 12.53
CA ALA A 146 -2.51 4.34 12.48
C ALA A 146 -2.75 5.31 13.65
N ILE A 147 -4.01 5.65 13.94
CA ILE A 147 -4.41 6.48 15.08
C ILE A 147 -3.92 5.87 16.40
N ASN A 148 -4.12 4.56 16.60
CA ASN A 148 -3.66 3.88 17.80
C ASN A 148 -2.11 3.93 17.96
N GLN A 149 -1.36 3.80 16.86
CA GLN A 149 0.10 3.93 16.92
C GLN A 149 0.53 5.37 17.26
N LEU A 150 -0.12 6.37 16.67
CA LEU A 150 0.10 7.79 16.99
C LEU A 150 -0.20 8.08 18.46
N GLY A 151 -1.33 7.59 18.99
CA GLY A 151 -1.70 7.74 20.39
C GLY A 151 -0.63 7.21 21.34
N ARG A 152 -0.17 5.98 21.13
CA ARG A 152 0.88 5.36 21.97
C ARG A 152 2.16 6.18 22.03
N ILE A 153 2.55 6.80 20.91
CA ILE A 153 3.78 7.60 20.82
C ILE A 153 3.57 8.96 21.47
N THR A 154 2.40 9.56 21.29
CA THR A 154 2.03 10.80 21.97
C THR A 154 2.08 10.60 23.49
N ASP A 155 1.50 9.54 24.01
CA ASP A 155 1.53 9.21 25.44
C ASP A 155 2.95 9.00 25.96
N ALA A 156 3.79 8.30 25.19
CA ALA A 156 5.19 8.11 25.55
C ALA A 156 5.96 9.43 25.56
N ASN A 157 5.70 10.34 24.62
CA ASN A 157 6.29 11.66 24.57
C ASN A 157 5.82 12.52 25.75
N ILE A 158 4.52 12.53 26.06
CA ILE A 158 3.97 13.25 27.21
C ILE A 158 4.65 12.79 28.51
N LYS A 159 4.73 11.48 28.75
CA LYS A 159 5.43 10.93 29.94
C LYS A 159 6.87 11.36 30.02
N LYS A 160 7.59 11.35 28.90
CA LYS A 160 9.00 11.78 28.82
C LYS A 160 9.18 13.26 29.16
N TYR A 161 8.26 14.12 28.75
CA TYR A 161 8.35 15.57 29.03
C TYR A 161 7.81 15.91 30.42
N ALA A 162 6.81 15.19 30.90
CA ALA A 162 6.29 15.37 32.25
C ALA A 162 7.30 14.97 33.35
N SER A 163 8.21 14.03 33.06
CA SER A 163 9.25 13.59 34.00
C SER A 163 10.46 14.51 34.06
N LYS A 164 10.57 15.55 33.21
CA LYS A 164 11.68 16.50 33.26
C LYS A 164 11.44 17.56 34.35
N PRO A 165 12.39 17.76 35.26
CA PRO A 165 12.28 18.80 36.28
C PRO A 165 12.16 20.18 35.62
N ILE A 166 11.19 20.97 36.06
CA ILE A 166 11.01 22.34 35.62
C ILE A 166 12.01 23.19 36.42
N ASN A 167 13.14 23.54 35.81
CA ASN A 167 14.10 24.45 36.41
C ASN A 167 13.65 25.91 36.22
N PHE A 168 13.10 26.53 37.25
CA PHE A 168 12.85 27.97 37.27
C PHE A 168 14.16 28.70 37.62
N LYS A 169 14.70 29.45 36.69
CA LYS A 169 15.71 30.50 37.03
C LYS A 169 14.95 31.76 37.42
N ILE A 170 14.91 32.06 38.70
CA ILE A 170 14.48 33.36 39.18
C ILE A 170 15.70 34.30 39.00
N GLY A 171 15.66 35.19 38.00
CA GLY A 171 16.63 36.27 37.85
C GLY A 171 16.47 37.24 39.00
N ARG A 172 17.57 37.55 39.70
CA ARG A 172 17.69 38.69 40.56
C ARG A 172 18.05 39.90 39.75
#